data_6aa56f1a1cd3c56c3aaa2fa51882f9d5
#
_entry.id   6aa56f1a1cd3c56c3aaa2fa51882f9d5
#
_cell.length_a   1.000
_cell.length_b   1.000
_cell.length_c   1.000
_cell.angle_alpha   90.00
_cell.angle_beta   90.00
_cell.angle_gamma   90.00
#
_symmetry.space_group_name_H-M   'P 1'
#
loop_
_entity.id
_entity.type
_entity.pdbx_description
1 polymer ?
#
loop_
_entity_poly.entity_id
_entity_poly.type
_entity_poly.pdbx_seq_one_letter_code
_entity_poly.pdbx_strand_id
1 'polypeptide(L)'
;MIEILENADDFIEIAEHSMKKEKWNVAVANYFRAIANVCDYLIYEKMSLLPKNHNERFDILKKQLNQIYTKVFDLFILYRESYNLKLTMEDALKVQKTCDELRRSAQNKS
;
A
#
# COMPACT_ATOMS: atom_id res chain seq x y z
N MET A 1 4.62 15.90 5.69
CA MET A 1 5.20 14.54 5.88
C MET A 1 5.59 13.90 4.57
N ILE A 2 6.37 14.65 3.80
CA ILE A 2 6.83 14.17 2.48
C ILE A 2 7.67 12.90 2.60
N GLU A 3 8.37 12.73 3.71
CA GLU A 3 9.20 11.54 3.96
C GLU A 3 8.41 10.25 3.85
N ILE A 4 7.13 10.26 4.22
CA ILE A 4 6.29 9.06 4.11
C ILE A 4 6.13 8.66 2.64
N LEU A 5 5.94 9.63 1.75
CA LEU A 5 5.82 9.36 0.32
C LEU A 5 7.16 8.94 -0.28
N GLU A 6 8.26 9.49 0.21
CA GLU A 6 9.58 9.05 -0.24
C GLU A 6 9.83 7.59 0.15
N ASN A 7 9.42 7.19 1.36
CA ASN A 7 9.50 5.79 1.78
C ASN A 7 8.63 4.89 0.90
N ALA A 8 7.42 5.37 0.57
CA ALA A 8 6.55 4.62 -0.35
C ALA A 8 7.24 4.41 -1.70
N ASP A 9 7.88 5.46 -2.23
CA ASP A 9 8.58 5.37 -3.52
C ASP A 9 9.73 4.36 -3.48
N ASP A 10 10.44 4.27 -2.36
CA ASP A 10 11.49 3.27 -2.19
C ASP A 10 10.93 1.85 -2.22
N PHE A 11 9.81 1.60 -1.54
CA PHE A 11 9.16 0.29 -1.59
C PHE A 11 8.64 -0.04 -2.98
N ILE A 12 8.11 0.95 -3.70
CA ILE A 12 7.63 0.76 -5.08
C ILE A 12 8.80 0.36 -5.98
N GLU A 13 9.95 1.01 -5.85
CA GLU A 13 11.13 0.67 -6.65
C GLU A 13 11.55 -0.77 -6.44
N ILE A 14 11.59 -1.24 -5.19
CA ILE A 14 11.91 -2.63 -4.89
C ILE A 14 10.86 -3.58 -5.47
N ALA A 15 9.59 -3.22 -5.36
CA ALA A 15 8.50 -4.03 -5.90
C ALA A 15 8.59 -4.14 -7.42
N GLU A 16 8.86 -3.04 -8.11
CA GLU A 16 9.01 -3.05 -9.58
C GLU A 16 10.17 -3.94 -10.01
N HIS A 17 11.30 -3.88 -9.29
CA HIS A 17 12.43 -4.76 -9.56
C HIS A 17 12.04 -6.23 -9.36
N SER A 18 11.29 -6.52 -8.30
CA SER A 18 10.82 -7.87 -8.00
C SER A 18 9.87 -8.38 -9.09
N MET A 19 9.02 -7.53 -9.65
CA MET A 19 8.13 -7.89 -10.77
C MET A 19 8.95 -8.36 -11.97
N LYS A 20 10.01 -7.64 -12.31
CA LYS A 20 10.87 -8.00 -13.43
C LYS A 20 11.57 -9.35 -13.23
N LYS A 21 11.80 -9.72 -11.98
CA LYS A 21 12.43 -10.99 -11.62
C LYS A 21 11.41 -12.09 -11.32
N GLU A 22 10.14 -11.82 -11.53
CA GLU A 22 9.03 -12.73 -11.28
C GLU A 22 8.99 -13.24 -9.83
N LYS A 23 9.41 -12.39 -8.90
CA LYS A 23 9.35 -12.67 -7.46
C LYS A 23 8.05 -12.06 -6.91
N TRP A 24 6.96 -12.76 -7.14
CA TRP A 24 5.63 -12.22 -6.88
C TRP A 24 5.36 -11.91 -5.41
N ASN A 25 5.79 -12.79 -4.50
CA ASN A 25 5.59 -12.56 -3.07
C ASN A 25 6.33 -11.31 -2.61
N VAL A 26 7.56 -11.12 -3.08
CA VAL A 26 8.36 -9.95 -2.71
C VAL A 26 7.72 -8.68 -3.27
N ALA A 27 7.22 -8.75 -4.51
CA ALA A 27 6.53 -7.62 -5.12
C ALA A 27 5.28 -7.26 -4.33
N VAL A 28 4.43 -8.24 -3.99
CA VAL A 28 3.21 -7.99 -3.21
C VAL A 28 3.54 -7.36 -1.87
N ALA A 29 4.52 -7.91 -1.15
CA ALA A 29 4.88 -7.38 0.17
C ALA A 29 5.33 -5.92 0.09
N ASN A 30 6.14 -5.58 -0.90
CA ASN A 30 6.67 -4.22 -1.00
C ASN A 30 5.66 -3.23 -1.58
N TYR A 31 4.84 -3.64 -2.53
CA TYR A 31 3.72 -2.80 -2.97
C TYR A 31 2.77 -2.51 -1.81
N PHE A 32 2.46 -3.52 -0.99
CA PHE A 32 1.55 -3.28 0.13
C PHE A 32 2.16 -2.35 1.18
N ARG A 33 3.45 -2.45 1.43
CA ARG A 33 4.13 -1.51 2.33
C ARG A 33 4.03 -0.08 1.82
N ALA A 34 4.18 0.10 0.50
CA ALA A 34 4.00 1.41 -0.12
C ALA A 34 2.55 1.90 0.03
N ILE A 35 1.58 1.00 -0.19
CA ILE A 35 0.16 1.33 0.01
C ILE A 35 -0.08 1.82 1.44
N ALA A 36 0.47 1.12 2.43
CA ALA A 36 0.33 1.52 3.82
C ALA A 36 0.90 2.92 4.07
N ASN A 37 2.08 3.20 3.51
CA ASN A 37 2.68 4.53 3.61
C ASN A 37 1.79 5.60 2.99
N VAL A 38 1.26 5.35 1.81
CA VAL A 38 0.38 6.32 1.14
C VAL A 38 -0.89 6.54 1.97
N CYS A 39 -1.46 5.47 2.51
CA CYS A 39 -2.63 5.59 3.39
C CYS A 39 -2.30 6.46 4.62
N ASP A 40 -1.15 6.23 5.23
CA ASP A 40 -0.74 7.01 6.39
C ASP A 40 -0.55 8.48 6.03
N TYR A 41 0.00 8.76 4.85
CA TYR A 41 0.12 10.13 4.36
C TYR A 41 -1.25 10.80 4.21
N LEU A 42 -2.20 10.10 3.61
CA LEU A 42 -3.55 10.65 3.40
C LEU A 42 -4.28 10.85 4.73
N ILE A 43 -4.09 9.94 5.68
CA ILE A 43 -4.64 10.08 7.03
C ILE A 43 -4.04 11.31 7.71
N TYR A 44 -2.72 11.46 7.63
CA TYR A 44 -2.04 12.60 8.23
C TYR A 44 -2.53 13.93 7.65
N GLU A 45 -2.69 13.98 6.33
CA GLU A 45 -3.18 15.19 5.66
C GLU A 45 -4.59 15.57 6.12
N LYS A 46 -5.42 14.59 6.42
CA LYS A 46 -6.80 14.84 6.85
C LYS A 46 -6.92 15.09 8.33
N MET A 47 -6.17 14.38 9.17
CA MET A 47 -6.40 14.31 10.61
C MET A 47 -5.21 14.72 11.47
N SER A 48 -4.07 15.01 10.88
CA SER A 48 -2.84 15.38 11.59
C SER A 48 -2.40 14.32 12.61
N LEU A 49 -2.62 13.04 12.30
CA LEU A 49 -2.16 11.93 13.13
C LEU A 49 -1.66 10.79 12.25
N LEU A 50 -0.81 9.93 12.83
CA LEU A 50 -0.30 8.74 12.15
C LEU A 50 -0.78 7.49 12.87
N PRO A 51 -1.27 6.49 12.13
CA PRO A 51 -1.64 5.21 12.72
C PRO A 51 -0.42 4.50 13.29
N LYS A 52 -0.60 3.75 14.37
CA LYS A 52 0.48 3.02 15.04
C LYS A 52 0.67 1.61 14.49
N ASN A 53 -0.36 1.05 13.86
CA ASN A 53 -0.33 -0.32 13.36
C ASN A 53 -1.42 -0.52 12.31
N HIS A 54 -1.47 -1.71 11.70
CA HIS A 54 -2.46 -2.00 10.67
C HIS A 54 -3.90 -1.90 11.18
N ASN A 55 -4.18 -2.38 12.38
CA ASN A 55 -5.55 -2.34 12.92
C ASN A 55 -6.03 -0.90 13.05
N GLU A 56 -5.22 -0.02 13.59
CA GLU A 56 -5.58 1.39 13.73
C GLU A 56 -5.73 2.05 12.36
N ARG A 57 -4.83 1.73 11.42
CA ARG A 57 -4.90 2.26 10.06
C ARG A 57 -6.23 1.90 9.40
N PHE A 58 -6.60 0.63 9.44
CA PHE A 58 -7.85 0.18 8.81
C PHE A 58 -9.08 0.75 9.49
N ASP A 59 -9.05 0.90 10.82
CA ASP A 59 -10.16 1.51 11.55
C ASP A 59 -10.37 2.97 11.11
N ILE A 60 -9.30 3.73 11.00
CA ILE A 60 -9.37 5.12 10.55
C ILE A 60 -9.84 5.19 9.09
N LEU A 61 -9.27 4.37 8.21
CA LEU A 61 -9.68 4.36 6.80
C LEU A 61 -11.16 4.05 6.66
N LYS A 62 -11.65 3.06 7.40
CA LYS A 62 -13.06 2.67 7.33
C LYS A 62 -13.99 3.81 7.73
N LYS A 63 -13.62 4.56 8.76
CA LYS A 63 -14.46 5.64 9.28
C LYS A 63 -14.31 6.96 8.52
N GLN A 64 -13.10 7.26 8.05
CA GLN A 64 -12.78 8.59 7.52
C GLN A 64 -12.49 8.62 6.02
N LEU A 65 -12.06 7.51 5.44
CA LEU A 65 -11.65 7.41 4.05
C LEU A 65 -12.13 6.08 3.47
N ASN A 66 -13.44 5.85 3.56
CA ASN A 66 -14.03 4.56 3.23
C ASN A 66 -13.76 4.09 1.80
N GLN A 67 -13.67 5.00 0.84
CA GLN A 67 -13.38 4.63 -0.54
C GLN A 67 -11.99 4.00 -0.67
N ILE A 68 -11.04 4.48 0.13
CA ILE A 68 -9.70 3.89 0.17
C ILE A 68 -9.75 2.56 0.90
N TYR A 69 -10.47 2.49 2.02
CA TYR A 69 -10.62 1.27 2.79
C TYR A 69 -11.09 0.10 1.92
N THR A 70 -12.12 0.32 1.11
CA THR A 70 -12.68 -0.75 0.27
C THR A 70 -11.69 -1.26 -0.77
N LYS A 71 -10.77 -0.42 -1.24
CA LYS A 71 -9.75 -0.82 -2.20
C LYS A 71 -8.59 -1.56 -1.56
N VAL A 72 -8.27 -1.24 -0.32
CA VAL A 72 -7.03 -1.67 0.31
C VAL A 72 -7.21 -2.87 1.23
N PHE A 73 -8.38 -3.01 1.88
CA PHE A 73 -8.57 -4.05 2.88
C PHE A 73 -8.35 -5.46 2.33
N ASP A 74 -8.88 -5.75 1.14
CA ASP A 74 -8.73 -7.09 0.53
C ASP A 74 -7.27 -7.38 0.20
N LEU A 75 -6.49 -6.35 -0.12
CA LEU A 75 -5.07 -6.51 -0.45
C LEU A 75 -4.24 -6.86 0.79
N PHE A 76 -4.72 -6.50 1.96
CA PHE A 76 -4.04 -6.87 3.20
C PHE A 76 -3.97 -8.39 3.37
N ILE A 77 -5.00 -9.09 2.90
CA ILE A 77 -5.02 -10.56 2.92
C ILE A 77 -3.87 -11.09 2.06
N LEU A 78 -3.70 -10.57 0.85
CA LEU A 78 -2.59 -10.97 -0.02
C LEU A 78 -1.23 -10.65 0.62
N TYR A 79 -1.12 -9.50 1.28
CA TYR A 79 0.11 -9.15 1.99
C TYR A 79 0.45 -10.19 3.08
N ARG A 80 -0.54 -10.59 3.87
CA ARG A 80 -0.33 -11.61 4.91
C ARG A 80 0.04 -12.95 4.28
N GLU A 81 -0.61 -13.34 3.19
CA GLU A 81 -0.33 -14.57 2.48
C GLU A 81 1.05 -14.58 1.84
N SER A 82 1.62 -13.42 1.54
CA SER A 82 2.93 -13.32 0.93
C SER A 82 4.05 -13.92 1.79
N TYR A 83 3.79 -14.12 3.08
CA TYR A 83 4.78 -14.69 4.01
C TYR A 83 4.89 -16.21 3.90
N ASN A 84 3.83 -16.91 3.52
CA ASN A 84 3.84 -18.37 3.61
C ASN A 84 3.12 -19.10 2.47
N LEU A 85 2.51 -18.39 1.53
CA LEU A 85 1.89 -19.01 0.36
C LEU A 85 2.61 -18.54 -0.91
N LYS A 86 2.47 -19.32 -1.99
CA LYS A 86 2.98 -18.90 -3.29
C LYS A 86 1.91 -18.07 -4.00
N LEU A 87 2.20 -16.79 -4.16
CA LEU A 87 1.32 -15.90 -4.89
C LEU A 87 1.63 -15.92 -6.37
N THR A 88 0.69 -15.42 -7.18
CA THR A 88 0.79 -15.44 -8.63
C THR A 88 1.13 -14.06 -9.18
N MET A 89 1.47 -14.02 -10.48
CA MET A 89 1.63 -12.76 -11.20
C MET A 89 0.35 -11.92 -11.09
N GLU A 90 -0.82 -12.57 -11.21
CA GLU A 90 -2.10 -11.85 -11.12
C GLU A 90 -2.30 -11.19 -9.77
N ASP A 91 -1.91 -11.86 -8.69
CA ASP A 91 -1.96 -11.28 -7.35
C ASP A 91 -1.08 -10.03 -7.28
N ALA A 92 0.13 -10.12 -7.81
CA ALA A 92 1.06 -9.00 -7.79
C ALA A 92 0.56 -7.83 -8.64
N LEU A 93 0.00 -8.11 -9.82
CA LEU A 93 -0.54 -7.06 -10.68
C LEU A 93 -1.73 -6.34 -10.02
N LYS A 94 -2.54 -7.08 -9.28
CA LYS A 94 -3.67 -6.49 -8.57
C LYS A 94 -3.20 -5.49 -7.51
N VAL A 95 -2.19 -5.85 -6.73
CA VAL A 95 -1.64 -4.97 -5.69
C VAL A 95 -0.91 -3.79 -6.33
N GLN A 96 -0.16 -4.03 -7.40
CA GLN A 96 0.53 -2.97 -8.14
C GLN A 96 -0.43 -1.90 -8.64
N LYS A 97 -1.55 -2.32 -9.23
CA LYS A 97 -2.53 -1.39 -9.78
C LYS A 97 -3.06 -0.44 -8.69
N THR A 98 -3.46 -0.98 -7.57
CA THR A 98 -3.97 -0.17 -6.47
C THR A 98 -2.89 0.74 -5.89
N CYS A 99 -1.67 0.23 -5.75
CA CYS A 99 -0.56 1.02 -5.28
C CYS A 99 -0.31 2.23 -6.19
N ASP A 100 -0.26 2.01 -7.49
CA ASP A 100 0.01 3.09 -8.45
C ASP A 100 -1.11 4.13 -8.44
N GLU A 101 -2.35 3.69 -8.36
CA GLU A 101 -3.49 4.60 -8.30
C GLU A 101 -3.45 5.49 -7.05
N LEU A 102 -3.19 4.88 -5.89
CA LEU A 102 -3.13 5.62 -4.63
C LEU A 102 -1.94 6.58 -4.61
N ARG A 103 -0.79 6.14 -5.11
CA ARG A 103 0.40 6.99 -5.13
C ARG A 103 0.17 8.24 -6.00
N ARG A 104 -0.45 8.08 -7.16
CA ARG A 104 -0.79 9.21 -8.02
C ARG A 104 -1.79 10.15 -7.35
N SER A 105 -2.78 9.58 -6.66
CA SER A 105 -3.76 10.37 -5.93
C SER A 105 -3.10 11.25 -4.86
N ALA A 106 -2.14 10.69 -4.12
CA ALA A 106 -1.42 11.44 -3.09
C ALA A 106 -0.57 12.56 -3.72
N GLN A 107 0.08 12.29 -4.84
CA GLN A 107 0.87 13.28 -5.55
C GLN A 107 0.03 14.45 -6.00
N ASN A 108 -1.19 14.19 -6.49
CA ASN A 108 -2.08 15.23 -6.98
C ASN A 108 -2.64 16.10 -5.86
N LYS A 109 -2.58 15.66 -4.61
CA LYS A 109 -3.07 16.42 -3.46
C LYS A 109 -2.02 17.33 -2.85
N SER A 110 -0.78 17.12 -3.18
CA SER A 110 0.29 17.98 -2.71
C SER A 110 0.51 19.16 -3.69
#